data_1c4622a47225064b164a96c5e5323d94
#
_entry.id   1c4622a47225064b164a96c5e5323d94
#
_cell.length_a   1.000
_cell.length_b   1.000
_cell.length_c   1.000
_cell.angle_alpha   90.00
_cell.angle_beta   90.00
_cell.angle_gamma   90.00
#
_symmetry.space_group_name_H-M   'P 1'
#
loop_
_entity.id
_entity.type
_entity.pdbx_description
1 polymer ?
#
loop_
_entity_poly.entity_id
_entity_poly.type
_entity_poly.pdbx_seq_one_letter_code
_entity_poly.pdbx_strand_id
1 'polypeptide(L)'
;MMAAQLARMQINCFLVEEHSCKTGAGAAYSTAEASHLLNARAEAMSAWPDKPDDFAAEWRDYGRSEDAFAPRFVYRRYLQTILDKAVESRRTYVLRGAATAARKRGDVWSVQLADGTAIESQHLVLATGNEAPRRPSWSDRVVHNFIGDPWSLEAQAAIVEAAMLHRDVLIIGTGLTMLDVALSLESAGRRGRIVAVSRNGLVPYGHASAPTDFNFEVPASGSLLEISNHLRANAAHHDWRSAVDSLRPHIQTLWQQLSITDKRRFLRHARPWWGVHRHRIAPAIAARIDNMRETGHLEVIAGRVAEAEPDNGRACIRIRLRGTEEYDERSFGTIFNCAGPLDTLLETRNPILDQLLRDREIEPDELGIGVAVDSVSRAKGHLNLWAAGALTKGTFLEITAVPELRIQVANIATSIASELGQSRTVRRDPAPSFRVSDSSDQAAILPPLN
;
A
#
# COMPACT_ATOMS: atom_id res chain seq x y z
N MET A 1 9.72 -2.15 -9.08
CA MET A 1 10.17 -3.55 -8.92
C MET A 1 9.80 -4.42 -10.12
N MET A 2 8.52 -4.59 -10.53
CA MET A 2 8.13 -5.48 -11.65
C MET A 2 8.88 -5.15 -12.96
N ALA A 3 8.81 -3.91 -13.42
CA ALA A 3 9.50 -3.48 -14.64
C ALA A 3 11.00 -3.78 -14.61
N ALA A 4 11.63 -3.59 -13.45
CA ALA A 4 13.06 -3.87 -13.28
C ALA A 4 13.38 -5.40 -13.31
N GLN A 5 12.49 -6.24 -12.76
CA GLN A 5 12.65 -7.71 -12.90
C GLN A 5 12.53 -8.14 -14.36
N LEU A 6 11.54 -7.63 -15.09
CA LEU A 6 11.38 -7.91 -16.52
C LEU A 6 12.59 -7.42 -17.34
N ALA A 7 13.10 -6.22 -17.05
CA ALA A 7 14.28 -5.68 -17.71
C ALA A 7 15.52 -6.56 -17.49
N ARG A 8 15.76 -7.07 -16.28
CA ARG A 8 16.83 -8.05 -15.98
C ARG A 8 16.71 -9.35 -16.81
N MET A 9 15.48 -9.75 -17.09
CA MET A 9 15.17 -10.93 -17.93
C MET A 9 15.13 -10.61 -19.43
N GLN A 10 15.56 -9.40 -19.84
CA GLN A 10 15.56 -8.95 -21.24
C GLN A 10 14.15 -8.90 -21.87
N ILE A 11 13.11 -8.69 -21.07
CA ILE A 11 11.73 -8.56 -21.52
C ILE A 11 11.37 -7.09 -21.60
N ASN A 12 10.81 -6.67 -22.73
CA ASN A 12 10.33 -5.31 -22.92
C ASN A 12 9.00 -5.13 -22.17
N CYS A 13 8.82 -3.99 -21.49
CA CYS A 13 7.55 -3.66 -20.86
C CYS A 13 7.22 -2.17 -20.97
N PHE A 14 5.94 -1.86 -21.00
CA PHE A 14 5.40 -0.53 -20.76
C PHE A 14 5.00 -0.40 -19.30
N LEU A 15 5.48 0.65 -18.64
CA LEU A 15 5.03 1.05 -17.31
C LEU A 15 4.12 2.27 -17.46
N VAL A 16 2.84 2.07 -17.24
CA VAL A 16 1.84 3.16 -17.27
C VAL A 16 1.68 3.72 -15.87
N GLU A 17 1.88 5.02 -15.72
CA GLU A 17 1.72 5.72 -14.44
C GLU A 17 1.15 7.13 -14.67
N GLU A 18 0.04 7.41 -14.03
CA GLU A 18 -0.66 8.69 -14.15
C GLU A 18 0.11 9.84 -13.47
N HIS A 19 0.66 9.58 -12.28
CA HIS A 19 1.27 10.61 -11.44
C HIS A 19 2.79 10.55 -11.47
N SER A 20 3.43 11.61 -11.98
CA SER A 20 4.89 11.70 -12.04
C SER A 20 5.57 11.54 -10.67
N CYS A 21 4.99 12.09 -9.62
CA CYS A 21 5.54 12.01 -8.26
C CYS A 21 5.44 10.59 -7.65
N LYS A 22 4.61 9.70 -8.20
CA LYS A 22 4.43 8.32 -7.73
C LYS A 22 5.22 7.31 -8.55
N THR A 23 5.81 7.72 -9.69
CA THR A 23 6.52 6.79 -10.59
C THR A 23 7.64 6.07 -9.85
N GLY A 24 7.61 4.76 -9.90
CA GLY A 24 8.56 3.88 -9.23
C GLY A 24 8.38 3.72 -7.73
N ALA A 25 7.77 4.67 -7.03
CA ALA A 25 7.67 4.71 -5.58
C ALA A 25 6.27 4.38 -5.02
N GLY A 26 5.22 4.72 -5.75
CA GLY A 26 3.84 4.65 -5.26
C GLY A 26 3.55 5.66 -4.15
N ALA A 27 2.33 5.66 -3.59
CA ALA A 27 1.89 6.65 -2.61
C ALA A 27 2.70 6.63 -1.30
N ALA A 28 3.03 5.44 -0.80
CA ALA A 28 3.68 5.27 0.51
C ALA A 28 5.08 5.90 0.63
N TYR A 29 5.79 6.03 -0.49
CA TYR A 29 7.17 6.55 -0.52
C TYR A 29 7.28 7.91 -1.22
N SER A 30 6.16 8.52 -1.68
CA SER A 30 6.19 9.82 -2.36
C SER A 30 6.27 11.04 -1.43
N THR A 31 6.35 10.85 -0.13
CA THR A 31 6.56 11.91 0.84
C THR A 31 7.98 12.48 0.78
N ALA A 32 8.12 13.80 0.98
CA ALA A 32 9.40 14.48 1.19
C ALA A 32 9.70 14.72 2.69
N GLU A 33 8.78 14.39 3.58
CA GLU A 33 8.87 14.63 5.01
C GLU A 33 9.90 13.69 5.66
N ALA A 34 10.94 14.27 6.27
CA ALA A 34 12.04 13.51 6.86
C ALA A 34 11.62 12.66 8.07
N SER A 35 10.58 13.08 8.77
CA SER A 35 10.01 12.35 9.91
C SER A 35 9.23 11.09 9.49
N HIS A 36 8.89 10.94 8.23
CA HIS A 36 8.24 9.74 7.72
C HIS A 36 9.25 8.63 7.51
N LEU A 37 9.55 7.89 8.57
CA LEU A 37 10.45 6.75 8.52
C LEU A 37 9.75 5.52 7.93
N LEU A 38 10.56 4.61 7.40
CA LEU A 38 10.11 3.26 7.07
C LEU A 38 9.63 2.56 8.35
N ASN A 39 8.62 1.72 8.23
CA ASN A 39 8.09 0.89 9.32
C ASN A 39 8.72 -0.51 9.36
N ALA A 40 9.73 -0.73 8.54
CA ALA A 40 10.58 -1.92 8.53
C ALA A 40 12.04 -1.49 8.54
N ARG A 41 12.91 -2.34 9.08
CA ARG A 41 14.36 -2.10 9.09
C ARG A 41 14.91 -2.15 7.66
N ALA A 42 15.99 -1.42 7.41
CA ALA A 42 16.60 -1.30 6.08
C ALA A 42 16.98 -2.67 5.48
N GLU A 43 17.41 -3.63 6.31
CA GLU A 43 17.77 -4.99 5.92
C GLU A 43 16.61 -5.75 5.27
N ALA A 44 15.37 -5.39 5.59
CA ALA A 44 14.18 -6.02 5.03
C ALA A 44 13.69 -5.35 3.73
N MET A 45 14.29 -4.24 3.30
CA MET A 45 13.72 -3.33 2.30
C MET A 45 14.34 -3.46 0.90
N SER A 46 15.19 -4.45 0.65
CA SER A 46 15.69 -4.70 -0.70
C SER A 46 14.56 -4.99 -1.69
N ALA A 47 14.66 -4.43 -2.90
CA ALA A 47 13.76 -4.71 -4.01
C ALA A 47 14.04 -6.07 -4.70
N TRP A 48 15.14 -6.72 -4.37
CA TRP A 48 15.65 -7.92 -5.02
C TRP A 48 15.63 -9.13 -4.10
N PRO A 49 14.99 -10.26 -4.49
CA PRO A 49 15.05 -11.49 -3.69
C PRO A 49 16.46 -12.08 -3.58
N ASP A 50 17.25 -11.98 -4.67
CA ASP A 50 18.60 -12.50 -4.80
C ASP A 50 19.68 -11.59 -4.19
N LYS A 51 19.33 -10.38 -3.74
CA LYS A 51 20.23 -9.42 -3.09
C LYS A 51 19.54 -8.81 -1.86
N PRO A 52 19.33 -9.56 -0.76
CA PRO A 52 18.55 -9.13 0.38
C PRO A 52 19.08 -7.85 1.04
N ASP A 53 20.40 -7.60 0.98
CA ASP A 53 21.06 -6.46 1.62
C ASP A 53 21.23 -5.23 0.71
N ASP A 54 20.69 -5.24 -0.52
CA ASP A 54 20.95 -4.21 -1.54
C ASP A 54 20.57 -2.80 -1.04
N PHE A 55 19.37 -2.63 -0.45
CA PHE A 55 18.99 -1.35 0.15
C PHE A 55 19.77 -1.01 1.42
N ALA A 56 20.05 -1.99 2.27
CA ALA A 56 20.83 -1.77 3.48
C ALA A 56 22.25 -1.32 3.20
N ALA A 57 22.87 -1.82 2.13
CA ALA A 57 24.18 -1.36 1.66
C ALA A 57 24.11 0.10 1.21
N GLU A 58 23.13 0.46 0.36
CA GLU A 58 22.94 1.85 -0.08
C GLU A 58 22.66 2.79 1.10
N TRP A 59 21.85 2.35 2.08
CA TRP A 59 21.55 3.15 3.28
C TRP A 59 22.80 3.42 4.14
N ARG A 60 23.70 2.45 4.28
CA ARG A 60 24.98 2.63 5.01
C ARG A 60 25.87 3.65 4.34
N ASP A 61 25.89 3.69 3.00
CA ASP A 61 26.69 4.67 2.23
C ASP A 61 26.24 6.12 2.46
N TYR A 62 25.01 6.34 2.93
CA TYR A 62 24.56 7.64 3.42
C TYR A 62 25.17 8.07 4.77
N GLY A 63 26.09 7.28 5.34
CA GLY A 63 26.80 7.58 6.58
C GLY A 63 25.95 7.43 7.85
N ARG A 64 24.80 6.74 7.77
CA ARG A 64 23.88 6.51 8.88
C ARG A 64 23.71 5.02 9.19
N SER A 65 24.83 4.35 9.37
CA SER A 65 24.86 2.90 9.62
C SER A 65 24.21 2.46 10.95
N GLU A 66 24.02 3.39 11.89
CA GLU A 66 23.42 3.09 13.20
C GLU A 66 21.89 3.16 13.19
N ASP A 67 21.28 3.85 12.23
CA ASP A 67 19.83 4.01 12.10
C ASP A 67 19.24 2.84 11.31
N ALA A 68 18.58 1.91 11.98
CA ALA A 68 17.93 0.77 11.33
C ALA A 68 16.74 1.17 10.42
N PHE A 69 16.19 2.37 10.56
CA PHE A 69 14.98 2.85 9.87
C PHE A 69 15.28 4.09 9.04
N ALA A 70 15.32 3.93 7.73
CA ALA A 70 15.55 5.04 6.80
C ALA A 70 14.30 5.90 6.58
N PRO A 71 14.45 7.20 6.26
CA PRO A 71 13.34 8.01 5.75
C PRO A 71 12.76 7.44 4.45
N ARG A 72 11.45 7.58 4.25
CA ARG A 72 10.77 7.03 3.07
C ARG A 72 11.25 7.66 1.76
N PHE A 73 11.64 8.92 1.76
CA PHE A 73 12.18 9.57 0.56
C PHE A 73 13.53 8.96 0.11
N VAL A 74 14.34 8.43 1.03
CA VAL A 74 15.58 7.71 0.70
C VAL A 74 15.25 6.40 -0.01
N TYR A 75 14.27 5.66 0.51
CA TYR A 75 13.80 4.45 -0.15
C TYR A 75 13.18 4.73 -1.53
N ARG A 76 12.45 5.85 -1.67
CA ARG A 76 11.99 6.33 -2.98
C ARG A 76 13.14 6.49 -3.96
N ARG A 77 14.23 7.15 -3.54
CA ARG A 77 15.41 7.37 -4.39
C ARG A 77 16.04 6.04 -4.82
N TYR A 78 16.16 5.08 -3.91
CA TYR A 78 16.59 3.73 -4.21
C TYR A 78 15.72 3.07 -5.30
N LEU A 79 14.39 3.11 -5.15
CA LEU A 79 13.48 2.56 -6.16
C LEU A 79 13.55 3.31 -7.49
N GLN A 80 13.78 4.62 -7.47
CA GLN A 80 13.94 5.42 -8.66
C GLN A 80 15.22 5.02 -9.42
N THR A 81 16.36 4.88 -8.73
CA THR A 81 17.61 4.38 -9.31
C THR A 81 17.43 3.03 -10.00
N ILE A 82 16.65 2.13 -9.40
CA ILE A 82 16.34 0.82 -9.99
C ILE A 82 15.50 0.98 -11.27
N LEU A 83 14.53 1.88 -11.27
CA LEU A 83 13.70 2.14 -12.44
C LEU A 83 14.50 2.79 -13.55
N ASP A 84 15.35 3.77 -13.23
CA ASP A 84 16.18 4.48 -14.20
C ASP A 84 17.11 3.50 -14.94
N LYS A 85 17.75 2.57 -14.22
CA LYS A 85 18.55 1.49 -14.83
C LYS A 85 17.72 0.60 -15.77
N ALA A 86 16.46 0.33 -15.44
CA ALA A 86 15.58 -0.45 -16.30
C ALA A 86 15.19 0.33 -17.58
N VAL A 87 15.01 1.65 -17.48
CA VAL A 87 14.77 2.54 -18.63
C VAL A 87 16.03 2.68 -19.49
N GLU A 88 17.19 2.93 -18.89
CA GLU A 88 18.49 3.03 -19.58
C GLU A 88 18.83 1.75 -20.37
N SER A 89 18.42 0.58 -19.86
CA SER A 89 18.58 -0.70 -20.57
C SER A 89 17.70 -0.81 -21.83
N ARG A 90 16.84 0.18 -22.10
CA ARG A 90 15.86 0.20 -23.20
C ARG A 90 14.89 -0.98 -23.18
N ARG A 91 14.62 -1.54 -21.97
CA ARG A 91 13.65 -2.62 -21.78
C ARG A 91 12.37 -2.13 -21.12
N THR A 92 12.41 -0.96 -20.47
CA THR A 92 11.25 -0.35 -19.82
C THR A 92 10.93 0.99 -20.47
N TYR A 93 9.70 1.16 -20.90
CA TYR A 93 9.15 2.39 -21.47
C TYR A 93 8.12 2.95 -20.51
N VAL A 94 8.39 4.11 -19.93
CA VAL A 94 7.46 4.78 -19.00
C VAL A 94 6.51 5.65 -19.80
N LEU A 95 5.20 5.37 -19.70
CA LEU A 95 4.15 6.12 -20.32
C LEU A 95 3.35 6.87 -19.28
N ARG A 96 3.18 8.17 -19.48
CA ARG A 96 2.37 9.03 -18.62
C ARG A 96 0.92 8.97 -19.04
N GLY A 97 0.04 8.65 -18.14
CA GLY A 97 -1.40 8.61 -18.37
C GLY A 97 -2.11 7.63 -17.47
N ALA A 98 -3.42 7.81 -17.37
CA ALA A 98 -4.31 6.89 -16.67
C ALA A 98 -4.78 5.80 -17.63
N ALA A 99 -4.58 4.54 -17.29
CA ALA A 99 -5.18 3.43 -18.01
C ALA A 99 -6.68 3.34 -17.66
N THR A 100 -7.53 3.43 -18.66
CA THR A 100 -9.00 3.49 -18.49
C THR A 100 -9.71 2.20 -18.87
N ALA A 101 -9.13 1.40 -19.76
CA ALA A 101 -9.70 0.13 -20.18
C ALA A 101 -8.62 -0.83 -20.68
N ALA A 102 -8.90 -2.11 -20.61
CA ALA A 102 -8.11 -3.15 -21.25
C ALA A 102 -9.04 -4.18 -21.88
N ARG A 103 -8.79 -4.51 -23.15
CA ARG A 103 -9.59 -5.49 -23.90
C ARG A 103 -8.68 -6.53 -24.53
N LYS A 104 -9.08 -7.77 -24.41
CA LYS A 104 -8.35 -8.90 -25.02
C LYS A 104 -8.82 -9.10 -26.46
N ARG A 105 -7.86 -9.23 -27.39
CA ARG A 105 -8.09 -9.57 -28.79
C ARG A 105 -7.19 -10.75 -29.18
N GLY A 106 -7.74 -11.94 -29.23
CA GLY A 106 -6.93 -13.17 -29.32
C GLY A 106 -6.00 -13.30 -28.11
N ASP A 107 -4.70 -13.37 -28.34
CA ASP A 107 -3.68 -13.50 -27.28
C ASP A 107 -3.06 -12.16 -26.86
N VAL A 108 -3.58 -11.02 -27.35
CA VAL A 108 -3.04 -9.68 -27.11
C VAL A 108 -4.03 -8.84 -26.32
N TRP A 109 -3.53 -8.13 -25.32
CA TRP A 109 -4.22 -7.10 -24.59
C TRP A 109 -4.03 -5.74 -25.27
N SER A 110 -5.11 -5.03 -25.53
CA SER A 110 -5.11 -3.61 -25.92
C SER A 110 -5.51 -2.77 -24.72
N VAL A 111 -4.58 -2.01 -24.17
CA VAL A 111 -4.79 -1.10 -23.03
C VAL A 111 -4.96 0.31 -23.54
N GLN A 112 -6.07 0.94 -23.17
CA GLN A 112 -6.42 2.30 -23.55
C GLN A 112 -6.09 3.27 -22.42
N LEU A 113 -5.43 4.39 -22.74
CA LEU A 113 -5.18 5.50 -21.82
C LEU A 113 -6.25 6.59 -21.98
N ALA A 114 -6.34 7.47 -20.98
CA ALA A 114 -7.31 8.56 -20.95
C ALA A 114 -7.16 9.57 -22.09
N ASP A 115 -5.94 9.72 -22.65
CA ASP A 115 -5.64 10.58 -23.80
C ASP A 115 -5.99 9.95 -25.15
N GLY A 116 -6.53 8.73 -25.17
CA GLY A 116 -6.85 7.97 -26.37
C GLY A 116 -5.73 7.08 -26.89
N THR A 117 -4.52 7.14 -26.31
CA THR A 117 -3.41 6.25 -26.67
C THR A 117 -3.79 4.79 -26.38
N ALA A 118 -3.47 3.89 -27.31
CA ALA A 118 -3.64 2.45 -27.13
C ALA A 118 -2.29 1.73 -27.15
N ILE A 119 -2.11 0.79 -26.22
CA ILE A 119 -0.89 -0.01 -26.06
C ILE A 119 -1.26 -1.46 -26.24
N GLU A 120 -0.53 -2.17 -27.07
CA GLU A 120 -0.70 -3.61 -27.25
C GLU A 120 0.40 -4.39 -26.52
N SER A 121 0.00 -5.45 -25.81
CA SER A 121 0.91 -6.32 -25.07
C SER A 121 0.40 -7.75 -24.99
N GLN A 122 1.30 -8.73 -25.03
CA GLN A 122 0.96 -10.14 -24.85
C GLN A 122 0.55 -10.45 -23.41
N HIS A 123 1.11 -9.75 -22.43
CA HIS A 123 0.82 -9.91 -21.00
C HIS A 123 0.39 -8.59 -20.39
N LEU A 124 -0.59 -8.62 -19.50
CA LEU A 124 -1.03 -7.47 -18.70
C LEU A 124 -0.82 -7.77 -17.22
N VAL A 125 -0.15 -6.86 -16.52
CA VAL A 125 0.04 -6.92 -15.06
C VAL A 125 -0.69 -5.75 -14.41
N LEU A 126 -1.72 -6.04 -13.62
CA LEU A 126 -2.45 -5.07 -12.83
C LEU A 126 -1.68 -4.82 -11.52
N ALA A 127 -1.06 -3.64 -11.41
CA ALA A 127 -0.27 -3.22 -10.25
C ALA A 127 -0.72 -1.83 -9.75
N THR A 128 -2.04 -1.60 -9.68
CA THR A 128 -2.65 -0.29 -9.40
C THR A 128 -2.45 0.19 -7.96
N GLY A 129 -1.96 -0.67 -7.06
CA GLY A 129 -1.74 -0.32 -5.66
C GLY A 129 -3.02 -0.25 -4.84
N ASN A 130 -2.98 0.52 -3.75
CA ASN A 130 -4.12 0.78 -2.90
C ASN A 130 -4.92 1.98 -3.42
N GLU A 131 -6.23 1.87 -3.38
CA GLU A 131 -7.12 3.02 -3.60
C GLU A 131 -7.32 3.83 -2.31
N ALA A 132 -7.68 5.10 -2.47
CA ALA A 132 -8.01 5.98 -1.35
C ALA A 132 -9.16 5.40 -0.50
N PRO A 133 -9.23 5.75 0.79
CA PRO A 133 -10.27 5.25 1.70
C PRO A 133 -11.69 5.49 1.17
N ARG A 134 -12.62 4.63 1.58
CA ARG A 134 -14.05 4.87 1.37
C ARG A 134 -14.46 6.20 2.02
N ARG A 135 -15.23 7.02 1.31
CA ARG A 135 -15.83 8.23 1.89
C ARG A 135 -17.02 7.83 2.76
N PRO A 136 -17.07 8.25 4.03
CA PRO A 136 -18.27 8.08 4.85
C PRO A 136 -19.42 8.95 4.31
N SER A 137 -20.67 8.47 4.41
CA SER A 137 -21.86 9.20 3.93
C SER A 137 -22.05 10.58 4.57
N TRP A 138 -21.65 10.75 5.82
CA TRP A 138 -21.73 12.04 6.52
C TRP A 138 -20.71 13.07 5.97
N SER A 139 -19.66 12.65 5.26
CA SER A 139 -18.61 13.57 4.79
C SER A 139 -19.10 14.59 3.75
N ASP A 140 -20.19 14.28 3.05
CA ASP A 140 -20.77 15.19 2.05
C ASP A 140 -21.39 16.44 2.66
N ARG A 141 -21.79 16.38 3.95
CA ARG A 141 -22.30 17.55 4.69
C ARG A 141 -21.18 18.53 5.08
N VAL A 142 -19.94 18.07 5.19
CA VAL A 142 -18.77 18.84 5.64
C VAL A 142 -17.64 18.80 4.61
N VAL A 143 -17.98 18.80 3.33
CA VAL A 143 -17.05 18.60 2.20
C VAL A 143 -15.85 19.57 2.23
N HIS A 144 -16.05 20.81 2.66
CA HIS A 144 -15.00 21.83 2.73
C HIS A 144 -13.97 21.58 3.86
N ASN A 145 -14.32 20.74 4.84
CA ASN A 145 -13.44 20.39 5.95
C ASN A 145 -12.85 18.99 5.81
N PHE A 146 -13.32 18.20 4.82
CA PHE A 146 -13.05 16.77 4.72
C PHE A 146 -12.06 16.43 3.60
N ILE A 147 -10.91 15.93 3.99
CA ILE A 147 -9.85 15.45 3.09
C ILE A 147 -10.00 13.92 2.92
N GLY A 148 -10.47 13.51 1.75
CA GLY A 148 -10.80 12.10 1.47
C GLY A 148 -9.59 11.21 1.22
N ASP A 149 -8.52 11.75 0.62
CA ASP A 149 -7.25 11.05 0.35
C ASP A 149 -6.09 11.76 1.09
N PRO A 150 -5.55 11.15 2.15
CA PRO A 150 -4.45 11.75 2.93
C PRO A 150 -3.13 11.85 2.17
N TRP A 151 -3.02 11.24 0.99
CA TRP A 151 -1.83 11.27 0.12
C TRP A 151 -1.95 12.25 -1.06
N SER A 152 -3.06 12.97 -1.15
CA SER A 152 -3.31 13.96 -2.20
C SER A 152 -2.52 15.26 -1.99
N LEU A 153 -2.40 16.07 -3.05
CA LEU A 153 -1.88 17.43 -2.94
C LEU A 153 -2.78 18.33 -2.06
N GLU A 154 -4.10 18.07 -2.10
CA GLU A 154 -5.07 18.73 -1.23
C GLU A 154 -4.75 18.47 0.25
N ALA A 155 -4.40 17.22 0.61
CA ALA A 155 -4.01 16.86 1.98
C ALA A 155 -2.74 17.61 2.42
N GLN A 156 -1.75 17.76 1.55
CA GLN A 156 -0.53 18.50 1.85
C GLN A 156 -0.84 20.00 2.10
N ALA A 157 -1.66 20.61 1.28
CA ALA A 157 -2.11 21.99 1.46
C ALA A 157 -2.90 22.16 2.76
N ALA A 158 -3.81 21.22 3.06
CA ALA A 158 -4.61 21.23 4.28
C ALA A 158 -3.77 21.07 5.55
N ILE A 159 -2.68 20.30 5.52
CA ILE A 159 -1.71 20.20 6.65
C ILE A 159 -1.08 21.55 6.92
N VAL A 160 -0.57 22.22 5.88
CA VAL A 160 0.04 23.55 6.01
C VAL A 160 -0.97 24.57 6.54
N GLU A 161 -2.18 24.60 5.98
CA GLU A 161 -3.24 25.51 6.42
C GLU A 161 -3.65 25.25 7.87
N ALA A 162 -3.87 23.99 8.26
CA ALA A 162 -4.23 23.62 9.62
C ALA A 162 -3.14 24.00 10.64
N ALA A 163 -1.86 23.91 10.23
CA ALA A 163 -0.75 24.33 11.06
C ALA A 163 -0.70 25.86 11.22
N MET A 164 -0.82 26.61 10.14
CA MET A 164 -0.79 28.08 10.14
C MET A 164 -1.95 28.68 10.95
N LEU A 165 -3.13 28.12 10.84
CA LEU A 165 -4.35 28.60 11.52
C LEU A 165 -4.57 27.96 12.90
N HIS A 166 -3.68 27.10 13.34
CA HIS A 166 -3.78 26.33 14.61
C HIS A 166 -5.14 25.67 14.82
N ARG A 167 -5.80 25.23 13.72
CA ARG A 167 -7.13 24.62 13.77
C ARG A 167 -7.08 23.24 14.44
N ASP A 168 -8.10 22.90 15.21
CA ASP A 168 -8.26 21.52 15.68
C ASP A 168 -8.53 20.57 14.52
N VAL A 169 -7.85 19.44 14.53
CA VAL A 169 -7.87 18.45 13.45
C VAL A 169 -8.46 17.14 13.96
N LEU A 170 -9.38 16.57 13.19
CA LEU A 170 -9.85 15.20 13.37
C LEU A 170 -9.18 14.29 12.36
N ILE A 171 -8.71 13.13 12.81
CA ILE A 171 -8.19 12.07 11.94
C ILE A 171 -9.06 10.82 12.13
N ILE A 172 -9.65 10.33 11.03
CA ILE A 172 -10.41 9.09 11.03
C ILE A 172 -9.45 7.93 10.78
N GLY A 173 -9.31 7.04 11.75
CA GLY A 173 -8.31 5.97 11.76
C GLY A 173 -7.12 6.28 12.64
N THR A 174 -6.51 5.24 13.21
CA THR A 174 -5.38 5.34 14.18
C THR A 174 -4.19 4.48 13.75
N GLY A 175 -4.10 4.14 12.45
CA GLY A 175 -3.01 3.34 11.86
C GLY A 175 -1.82 4.20 11.43
N LEU A 176 -0.93 3.61 10.62
CA LEU A 176 0.29 4.25 10.13
C LEU A 176 0.04 5.58 9.41
N THR A 177 -1.03 5.70 8.64
CA THR A 177 -1.37 6.94 7.92
C THR A 177 -1.73 8.07 8.88
N MET A 178 -2.41 7.77 9.99
CA MET A 178 -2.67 8.76 11.05
C MET A 178 -1.37 9.30 11.63
N LEU A 179 -0.40 8.41 11.88
CA LEU A 179 0.91 8.82 12.42
C LEU A 179 1.64 9.75 11.44
N ASP A 180 1.61 9.43 10.14
CA ASP A 180 2.23 10.29 9.12
C ASP A 180 1.59 11.69 9.09
N VAL A 181 0.25 11.78 9.12
CA VAL A 181 -0.46 13.05 9.16
C VAL A 181 -0.16 13.83 10.45
N ALA A 182 -0.16 13.14 11.61
CA ALA A 182 0.14 13.77 12.91
C ALA A 182 1.58 14.32 12.94
N LEU A 183 2.56 13.56 12.45
CA LEU A 183 3.96 13.99 12.34
C LEU A 183 4.13 15.16 11.37
N SER A 184 3.43 15.15 10.24
CA SER A 184 3.45 16.29 9.30
C SER A 184 2.87 17.55 9.90
N LEU A 185 1.78 17.45 10.66
CA LEU A 185 1.18 18.58 11.38
C LEU A 185 2.11 19.12 12.47
N GLU A 186 2.79 18.26 13.21
CA GLU A 186 3.79 18.63 14.21
C GLU A 186 4.99 19.33 13.55
N SER A 187 5.56 18.74 12.47
CA SER A 187 6.68 19.30 11.73
C SER A 187 6.35 20.66 11.11
N ALA A 188 5.09 20.88 10.71
CA ALA A 188 4.61 22.18 10.22
C ALA A 188 4.41 23.22 11.32
N GLY A 189 4.75 22.93 12.58
CA GLY A 189 4.69 23.85 13.70
C GLY A 189 3.30 24.06 14.30
N ARG A 190 2.39 23.13 14.08
CA ARG A 190 1.03 23.21 14.59
C ARG A 190 0.98 23.12 16.13
N ARG A 191 0.15 23.96 16.76
CA ARG A 191 -0.07 24.01 18.23
C ARG A 191 -1.48 23.58 18.66
N GLY A 192 -2.42 23.38 17.73
CA GLY A 192 -3.78 22.95 18.03
C GLY A 192 -3.85 21.46 18.42
N ARG A 193 -5.03 21.01 18.85
CA ARG A 193 -5.27 19.60 19.23
C ARG A 193 -5.47 18.71 18.02
N ILE A 194 -4.91 17.53 18.02
CA ILE A 194 -5.20 16.44 17.09
C ILE A 194 -6.03 15.41 17.82
N VAL A 195 -7.20 15.07 17.28
CA VAL A 195 -8.03 13.97 17.77
C VAL A 195 -8.04 12.88 16.71
N ALA A 196 -7.63 11.67 17.06
CA ALA A 196 -7.68 10.50 16.18
C ALA A 196 -8.75 9.52 16.68
N VAL A 197 -9.68 9.13 15.81
CA VAL A 197 -10.77 8.23 16.18
C VAL A 197 -10.74 6.95 15.36
N SER A 198 -10.84 5.81 16.03
CA SER A 198 -11.05 4.51 15.37
C SER A 198 -11.91 3.59 16.24
N ARG A 199 -12.46 2.54 15.62
CA ARG A 199 -13.33 1.58 16.31
C ARG A 199 -12.76 1.03 17.61
N ASN A 200 -11.45 0.88 17.70
CA ASN A 200 -10.77 0.25 18.84
C ASN A 200 -9.79 1.19 19.56
N GLY A 201 -9.49 2.38 19.05
CA GLY A 201 -8.50 3.28 19.61
C GLY A 201 -7.07 2.71 19.66
N LEU A 202 -6.77 1.72 18.81
CA LEU A 202 -5.47 1.07 18.77
C LEU A 202 -4.48 1.88 17.94
N VAL A 203 -3.26 2.04 18.46
CA VAL A 203 -2.14 2.70 17.79
C VAL A 203 -1.03 1.68 17.55
N PRO A 204 -0.32 1.71 16.41
CA PRO A 204 0.82 0.83 16.14
C PRO A 204 1.89 0.91 17.23
N TYR A 205 2.40 -0.25 17.65
CA TYR A 205 3.47 -0.34 18.63
C TYR A 205 4.84 0.02 18.03
N GLY A 206 5.77 0.44 18.86
CA GLY A 206 7.19 0.59 18.49
C GLY A 206 7.90 -0.75 18.30
N HIS A 207 8.87 -0.78 17.39
CA HIS A 207 9.83 -1.88 17.33
C HIS A 207 10.67 -1.95 18.62
N ALA A 208 11.22 -3.12 18.94
CA ALA A 208 12.28 -3.24 19.92
C ALA A 208 13.56 -2.56 19.40
N SER A 209 14.40 -2.07 20.31
CA SER A 209 15.67 -1.42 19.96
C SER A 209 16.63 -2.39 19.25
N ALA A 210 16.64 -3.66 19.65
CA ALA A 210 17.39 -4.73 19.00
C ALA A 210 16.45 -5.84 18.51
N PRO A 211 16.76 -6.49 17.36
CA PRO A 211 16.06 -7.70 16.96
C PRO A 211 16.33 -8.80 18.00
N THR A 212 15.31 -9.58 18.32
CA THR A 212 15.46 -10.80 19.13
C THR A 212 15.25 -12.00 18.22
N ASP A 213 16.22 -12.89 18.15
CA ASP A 213 16.11 -14.14 17.42
C ASP A 213 15.23 -15.12 18.20
N PHE A 214 14.23 -15.63 17.54
CA PHE A 214 13.36 -16.66 18.08
C PHE A 214 12.85 -17.58 16.96
N ASN A 215 13.07 -18.88 17.09
CA ASN A 215 12.52 -19.88 16.20
C ASN A 215 11.14 -20.32 16.70
N PHE A 216 10.15 -20.13 15.89
CA PHE A 216 8.79 -20.49 16.17
C PHE A 216 8.41 -21.75 15.40
N GLU A 217 7.99 -22.79 16.13
CA GLU A 217 7.41 -23.96 15.50
C GLU A 217 5.97 -23.65 15.08
N VAL A 218 5.72 -23.72 13.76
CA VAL A 218 4.39 -23.48 13.22
C VAL A 218 3.51 -24.69 13.48
N PRO A 219 2.28 -24.52 14.01
CA PRO A 219 1.35 -25.62 14.17
C PRO A 219 1.10 -26.35 12.83
N ALA A 220 1.10 -27.66 12.87
CA ALA A 220 0.86 -28.49 11.67
C ALA A 220 -0.57 -28.34 11.12
N SER A 221 -1.54 -27.91 11.93
CA SER A 221 -2.94 -27.65 11.55
C SER A 221 -3.24 -26.18 11.55
N GLY A 222 -4.06 -25.75 10.57
CA GLY A 222 -4.24 -24.35 10.21
C GLY A 222 -5.50 -23.69 10.71
N SER A 223 -6.09 -24.04 11.87
CA SER A 223 -7.21 -23.25 12.40
C SER A 223 -6.73 -21.92 13.00
N LEU A 224 -7.52 -20.87 12.80
CA LEU A 224 -7.20 -19.54 13.36
C LEU A 224 -7.06 -19.58 14.89
N LEU A 225 -7.84 -20.42 15.57
CA LEU A 225 -7.79 -20.58 17.03
C LEU A 225 -6.47 -21.20 17.49
N GLU A 226 -6.02 -22.27 16.84
CA GLU A 226 -4.75 -22.95 17.16
C GLU A 226 -3.56 -22.02 16.94
N ILE A 227 -3.50 -21.31 15.79
CA ILE A 227 -2.46 -20.33 15.52
C ILE A 227 -2.47 -19.22 16.58
N SER A 228 -3.64 -18.73 16.97
CA SER A 228 -3.76 -17.67 17.98
C SER A 228 -3.34 -18.13 19.37
N ASN A 229 -3.70 -19.36 19.77
CA ASN A 229 -3.29 -19.94 21.05
C ASN A 229 -1.79 -20.19 21.11
N HIS A 230 -1.22 -20.70 20.03
CA HIS A 230 0.21 -20.94 19.94
C HIS A 230 1.00 -19.61 19.99
N LEU A 231 0.56 -18.57 19.28
CA LEU A 231 1.16 -17.24 19.36
C LEU A 231 1.11 -16.67 20.78
N ARG A 232 -0.04 -16.80 21.48
CA ARG A 232 -0.17 -16.33 22.86
C ARG A 232 0.73 -17.08 23.83
N ALA A 233 0.82 -18.40 23.69
CA ALA A 233 1.70 -19.24 24.52
C ALA A 233 3.16 -18.80 24.34
N ASN A 234 3.62 -18.60 23.11
CA ASN A 234 4.97 -18.12 22.85
C ASN A 234 5.21 -16.70 23.38
N ALA A 235 4.25 -15.78 23.22
CA ALA A 235 4.34 -14.41 23.71
C ALA A 235 4.32 -14.31 25.26
N ALA A 236 3.84 -15.33 25.96
CA ALA A 236 3.87 -15.39 27.42
C ALA A 236 5.26 -15.73 27.99
N HIS A 237 6.09 -16.42 27.21
CA HIS A 237 7.42 -16.89 27.63
C HIS A 237 8.57 -16.11 26.98
N HIS A 238 8.28 -15.33 25.94
CA HIS A 238 9.24 -14.56 25.13
C HIS A 238 8.73 -13.14 24.88
N ASP A 239 9.58 -12.26 24.32
CA ASP A 239 9.10 -10.97 23.82
C ASP A 239 8.05 -11.20 22.74
N TRP A 240 6.88 -10.62 22.93
CA TRP A 240 5.76 -10.76 21.99
C TRP A 240 6.11 -10.31 20.56
N ARG A 241 7.07 -9.37 20.42
CA ARG A 241 7.53 -8.89 19.11
C ARG A 241 8.22 -10.00 18.33
N SER A 242 9.08 -10.76 19.02
CA SER A 242 9.76 -11.93 18.45
C SER A 242 8.77 -13.02 18.08
N ALA A 243 7.77 -13.29 18.95
CA ALA A 243 6.71 -14.25 18.66
C ALA A 243 5.89 -13.85 17.41
N VAL A 244 5.60 -12.56 17.21
CA VAL A 244 4.92 -12.07 16.01
C VAL A 244 5.83 -12.13 14.78
N ASP A 245 7.10 -11.79 14.91
CA ASP A 245 8.05 -11.79 13.78
C ASP A 245 8.38 -13.21 13.29
N SER A 246 8.41 -14.20 14.19
CA SER A 246 8.63 -15.60 13.81
C SER A 246 7.52 -16.21 12.96
N LEU A 247 6.29 -15.65 13.02
CA LEU A 247 5.20 -16.05 12.10
C LEU A 247 5.44 -15.58 10.67
N ARG A 248 6.26 -14.55 10.46
CA ARG A 248 6.40 -13.88 9.16
C ARG A 248 6.77 -14.81 8.01
N PRO A 249 7.75 -15.72 8.11
CA PRO A 249 8.07 -16.66 7.03
C PRO A 249 6.92 -17.60 6.67
N HIS A 250 5.97 -17.78 7.58
CA HIS A 250 4.89 -18.77 7.51
C HIS A 250 3.52 -18.15 7.18
N ILE A 251 3.40 -16.82 7.25
CA ILE A 251 2.10 -16.11 7.11
C ILE A 251 1.36 -16.48 5.83
N GLN A 252 2.05 -16.54 4.69
CA GLN A 252 1.42 -16.85 3.41
C GLN A 252 0.87 -18.29 3.40
N THR A 253 1.66 -19.25 3.86
CA THR A 253 1.26 -20.66 3.93
C THR A 253 0.09 -20.84 4.91
N LEU A 254 0.19 -20.28 6.11
CA LEU A 254 -0.87 -20.34 7.11
C LEU A 254 -2.17 -19.70 6.57
N TRP A 255 -2.07 -18.53 5.94
CA TRP A 255 -3.23 -17.88 5.36
C TRP A 255 -3.91 -18.72 4.28
N GLN A 256 -3.15 -19.33 3.38
CA GLN A 256 -3.69 -20.16 2.32
C GLN A 256 -4.40 -21.43 2.85
N GLN A 257 -3.91 -21.99 3.96
CA GLN A 257 -4.49 -23.17 4.61
C GLN A 257 -5.76 -22.86 5.41
N LEU A 258 -5.95 -21.61 5.86
CA LEU A 258 -7.16 -21.23 6.60
C LEU A 258 -8.42 -21.41 5.76
N SER A 259 -9.48 -21.91 6.40
CA SER A 259 -10.82 -21.92 5.82
C SER A 259 -11.29 -20.48 5.52
N ILE A 260 -12.19 -20.32 4.55
CA ILE A 260 -12.81 -19.02 4.23
C ILE A 260 -13.51 -18.42 5.46
N THR A 261 -14.09 -19.26 6.31
CA THR A 261 -14.72 -18.85 7.56
C THR A 261 -13.70 -18.26 8.53
N ASP A 262 -12.53 -18.88 8.69
CA ASP A 262 -11.48 -18.38 9.57
C ASP A 262 -10.82 -17.12 9.01
N LYS A 263 -10.63 -17.03 7.69
CA LYS A 263 -10.18 -15.79 7.04
C LYS A 263 -11.14 -14.63 7.31
N ARG A 264 -12.46 -14.86 7.19
CA ARG A 264 -13.49 -13.84 7.52
C ARG A 264 -13.49 -13.48 9.00
N ARG A 265 -13.30 -14.45 9.91
CA ARG A 265 -13.17 -14.20 11.35
C ARG A 265 -11.94 -13.36 11.66
N PHE A 266 -10.80 -13.70 11.06
CA PHE A 266 -9.57 -12.92 11.21
C PHE A 266 -9.76 -11.48 10.76
N LEU A 267 -10.28 -11.24 9.55
CA LEU A 267 -10.50 -9.91 9.01
C LEU A 267 -11.45 -9.07 9.89
N ARG A 268 -12.49 -9.69 10.46
CA ARG A 268 -13.48 -9.02 11.29
C ARG A 268 -12.97 -8.71 12.69
N HIS A 269 -12.31 -9.65 13.35
CA HIS A 269 -12.04 -9.61 14.78
C HIS A 269 -10.56 -9.47 15.16
N ALA A 270 -9.66 -10.14 14.44
CA ALA A 270 -8.25 -10.21 14.79
C ALA A 270 -7.38 -9.18 14.03
N ARG A 271 -7.76 -8.81 12.80
CA ARG A 271 -6.98 -7.90 11.95
C ARG A 271 -6.59 -6.57 12.62
N PRO A 272 -7.45 -5.86 13.39
CA PRO A 272 -7.04 -4.63 14.05
C PRO A 272 -5.92 -4.85 15.08
N TRP A 273 -6.01 -5.94 15.85
CA TRP A 273 -5.00 -6.34 16.83
C TRP A 273 -3.71 -6.79 16.15
N TRP A 274 -3.84 -7.66 15.16
CA TRP A 274 -2.72 -8.08 14.31
C TRP A 274 -2.00 -6.87 13.71
N GLY A 275 -2.75 -5.91 13.16
CA GLY A 275 -2.22 -4.72 12.51
C GLY A 275 -1.26 -3.93 13.41
N VAL A 276 -1.64 -3.63 14.65
CA VAL A 276 -0.80 -2.83 15.57
C VAL A 276 0.42 -3.58 16.09
N HIS A 277 0.35 -4.90 16.18
CA HIS A 277 1.50 -5.72 16.60
C HIS A 277 2.47 -6.01 15.44
N ARG A 278 1.95 -6.13 14.22
CA ARG A 278 2.71 -6.48 13.03
C ARG A 278 3.29 -5.26 12.30
N HIS A 279 2.48 -4.21 12.10
CA HIS A 279 2.89 -3.00 11.41
C HIS A 279 3.40 -1.96 12.41
N ARG A 280 4.52 -2.31 13.05
CA ARG A 280 5.17 -1.47 14.05
C ARG A 280 5.86 -0.26 13.40
N ILE A 281 6.23 0.69 14.23
CA ILE A 281 6.90 1.94 13.85
C ILE A 281 8.31 2.00 14.45
N ALA A 282 9.17 2.82 13.84
CA ALA A 282 10.50 3.07 14.37
C ALA A 282 10.44 3.58 15.83
N PRO A 283 11.38 3.17 16.70
CA PRO A 283 11.36 3.58 18.12
C PRO A 283 11.33 5.09 18.31
N ALA A 284 12.05 5.85 17.47
CA ALA A 284 12.06 7.32 17.51
C ALA A 284 10.66 7.91 17.19
N ILE A 285 9.91 7.29 16.28
CA ILE A 285 8.54 7.72 15.97
C ILE A 285 7.60 7.37 17.13
N ALA A 286 7.75 6.15 17.71
CA ALA A 286 6.95 5.76 18.88
C ALA A 286 7.12 6.77 20.02
N ALA A 287 8.35 7.13 20.37
CA ALA A 287 8.64 8.12 21.41
C ALA A 287 8.02 9.51 21.11
N ARG A 288 8.03 9.97 19.85
CA ARG A 288 7.37 11.23 19.47
C ARG A 288 5.85 11.17 19.66
N ILE A 289 5.23 10.09 19.22
CA ILE A 289 3.77 9.88 19.34
C ILE A 289 3.36 9.76 20.80
N ASP A 290 4.15 9.06 21.63
CA ASP A 290 3.89 8.97 23.07
C ASP A 290 4.00 10.34 23.74
N ASN A 291 5.01 11.13 23.42
CA ASN A 291 5.14 12.51 23.89
C ASN A 291 3.95 13.38 23.46
N MET A 292 3.49 13.28 22.19
CA MET A 292 2.31 14.03 21.74
C MET A 292 1.04 13.64 22.52
N ARG A 293 0.92 12.39 22.93
CA ARG A 293 -0.21 11.90 23.75
C ARG A 293 -0.10 12.38 25.19
N GLU A 294 1.08 12.28 25.79
CA GLU A 294 1.34 12.72 27.18
C GLU A 294 1.15 14.22 27.34
N THR A 295 1.52 15.01 26.35
CA THR A 295 1.35 16.49 26.35
C THR A 295 -0.05 16.93 25.90
N GLY A 296 -0.94 16.01 25.56
CA GLY A 296 -2.30 16.32 25.12
C GLY A 296 -2.42 16.91 23.71
N HIS A 297 -1.34 16.91 22.92
CA HIS A 297 -1.38 17.35 21.52
C HIS A 297 -2.06 16.31 20.60
N LEU A 298 -1.99 15.03 20.95
CA LEU A 298 -2.67 13.93 20.26
C LEU A 298 -3.57 13.16 21.25
N GLU A 299 -4.86 13.21 21.02
CA GLU A 299 -5.85 12.40 21.72
C GLU A 299 -6.32 11.25 20.84
N VAL A 300 -6.39 10.03 21.38
CA VAL A 300 -6.85 8.85 20.65
C VAL A 300 -8.12 8.33 21.28
N ILE A 301 -9.20 8.29 20.50
CA ILE A 301 -10.54 7.90 20.96
C ILE A 301 -10.95 6.55 20.34
N ALA A 302 -11.38 5.63 21.19
CA ALA A 302 -12.09 4.44 20.74
C ALA A 302 -13.56 4.79 20.50
N GLY A 303 -13.97 4.86 19.22
CA GLY A 303 -15.31 5.31 18.86
C GLY A 303 -15.53 5.31 17.34
N ARG A 304 -16.65 5.89 16.94
CA ARG A 304 -17.03 6.09 15.54
C ARG A 304 -17.69 7.45 15.37
N VAL A 305 -17.37 8.14 14.29
CA VAL A 305 -18.16 9.31 13.87
C VAL A 305 -19.57 8.84 13.53
N ALA A 306 -20.54 9.35 14.26
CA ALA A 306 -21.96 9.08 14.05
C ALA A 306 -22.56 10.11 13.10
N GLU A 307 -22.27 11.39 13.33
CA GLU A 307 -22.82 12.52 12.58
C GLU A 307 -21.76 13.60 12.38
N ALA A 308 -21.92 14.39 11.32
CA ALA A 308 -21.14 15.55 11.04
C ALA A 308 -22.05 16.65 10.47
N GLU A 309 -21.95 17.86 11.00
CA GLU A 309 -22.73 19.01 10.56
C GLU A 309 -21.82 20.23 10.38
N PRO A 310 -22.11 21.14 9.41
CA PRO A 310 -21.40 22.39 9.25
C PRO A 310 -21.58 23.28 10.50
N ASP A 311 -20.50 23.93 10.94
CA ASP A 311 -20.47 24.85 12.07
C ASP A 311 -19.55 26.04 11.81
N ASN A 312 -20.07 27.14 11.27
CA ASN A 312 -19.36 28.40 11.05
C ASN A 312 -17.95 28.24 10.40
N GLY A 313 -17.87 27.48 9.28
CA GLY A 313 -16.62 27.17 8.59
C GLY A 313 -15.80 26.05 9.22
N ARG A 314 -16.30 25.45 10.28
CA ARG A 314 -15.80 24.22 10.92
C ARG A 314 -16.81 23.10 10.71
N ALA A 315 -16.51 21.92 11.20
CA ALA A 315 -17.39 20.76 11.23
C ALA A 315 -17.64 20.34 12.68
N CYS A 316 -18.89 20.37 13.14
CA CYS A 316 -19.30 19.78 14.39
C CYS A 316 -19.46 18.27 14.19
N ILE A 317 -18.73 17.49 14.97
CA ILE A 317 -18.63 16.03 14.85
C ILE A 317 -19.12 15.38 16.14
N ARG A 318 -20.09 14.47 16.00
CA ARG A 318 -20.54 13.59 17.08
C ARG A 318 -19.87 12.24 16.99
N ILE A 319 -19.08 11.90 17.98
CA ILE A 319 -18.33 10.64 18.09
C ILE A 319 -19.05 9.76 19.11
N ARG A 320 -19.62 8.63 18.67
CA ARG A 320 -20.15 7.61 19.59
C ARG A 320 -18.99 6.84 20.21
N LEU A 321 -18.87 6.89 21.52
CA LEU A 321 -17.81 6.21 22.25
C LEU A 321 -18.02 4.70 22.26
N ARG A 322 -16.91 3.95 22.23
CA ARG A 322 -16.97 2.49 22.18
C ARG A 322 -17.46 1.91 23.51
N GLY A 323 -18.46 1.02 23.45
CA GLY A 323 -18.98 0.30 24.61
C GLY A 323 -19.95 1.10 25.47
N THR A 324 -20.33 2.29 25.03
CA THR A 324 -21.31 3.15 25.69
C THR A 324 -22.37 3.66 24.70
N GLU A 325 -23.41 4.29 25.20
CA GLU A 325 -24.34 5.10 24.39
C GLU A 325 -23.99 6.60 24.43
N GLU A 326 -22.83 6.95 24.98
CA GLU A 326 -22.38 8.33 25.11
C GLU A 326 -21.80 8.84 23.79
N TYR A 327 -21.97 10.15 23.61
CA TYR A 327 -21.41 10.89 22.47
C TYR A 327 -20.46 11.97 22.98
N ASP A 328 -19.35 12.10 22.29
CA ASP A 328 -18.42 13.22 22.42
C ASP A 328 -18.65 14.14 21.20
N GLU A 329 -18.98 15.39 21.45
CA GLU A 329 -19.31 16.36 20.41
C GLU A 329 -18.26 17.48 20.40
N ARG A 330 -17.61 17.65 19.25
CA ARG A 330 -16.52 18.62 19.08
C ARG A 330 -16.53 19.23 17.68
N SER A 331 -16.00 20.45 17.59
CA SER A 331 -15.87 21.18 16.34
C SER A 331 -14.42 21.15 15.83
N PHE A 332 -14.23 20.78 14.54
CA PHE A 332 -12.94 20.66 13.89
C PHE A 332 -12.83 21.53 12.64
N GLY A 333 -11.65 22.09 12.41
CA GLY A 333 -11.37 22.88 11.20
C GLY A 333 -11.04 22.03 9.99
N THR A 334 -10.41 20.86 10.21
CA THR A 334 -10.00 19.95 9.15
C THR A 334 -10.16 18.48 9.60
N ILE A 335 -10.60 17.63 8.69
CA ILE A 335 -10.83 16.19 8.93
C ILE A 335 -10.05 15.40 7.89
N PHE A 336 -9.11 14.54 8.31
CA PHE A 336 -8.37 13.65 7.43
C PHE A 336 -8.92 12.22 7.49
N ASN A 337 -9.19 11.62 6.34
CA ASN A 337 -9.65 10.25 6.23
C ASN A 337 -8.48 9.27 6.15
N CYS A 338 -8.01 8.80 7.29
CA CYS A 338 -6.95 7.79 7.44
C CYS A 338 -7.51 6.40 7.80
N ALA A 339 -8.74 6.08 7.38
CA ALA A 339 -9.43 4.82 7.72
C ALA A 339 -8.83 3.56 7.06
N GLY A 340 -7.78 3.73 6.28
CA GLY A 340 -7.15 2.68 5.49
C GLY A 340 -7.67 2.65 4.05
N PRO A 341 -6.98 1.93 3.15
CA PRO A 341 -7.37 1.85 1.74
C PRO A 341 -8.73 1.17 1.58
N LEU A 342 -9.34 1.38 0.42
CA LEU A 342 -10.58 0.71 0.05
C LEU A 342 -10.43 -0.81 0.23
N ASP A 343 -11.36 -1.42 0.94
CA ASP A 343 -11.28 -2.81 1.40
C ASP A 343 -12.20 -3.78 0.64
N THR A 344 -12.81 -3.31 -0.48
CA THR A 344 -13.62 -4.13 -1.37
C THR A 344 -13.35 -3.79 -2.83
N LEU A 345 -13.14 -4.82 -3.65
CA LEU A 345 -12.90 -4.66 -5.08
C LEU A 345 -14.13 -4.15 -5.84
N LEU A 346 -15.34 -4.54 -5.38
CA LEU A 346 -16.60 -4.17 -6.05
C LEU A 346 -16.93 -2.67 -5.97
N GLU A 347 -16.29 -1.93 -5.09
CA GLU A 347 -16.46 -0.47 -4.98
C GLU A 347 -15.26 0.29 -5.57
N THR A 348 -14.46 -0.38 -6.38
CA THR A 348 -13.31 0.25 -7.02
C THR A 348 -13.72 1.50 -7.80
N ARG A 349 -12.90 2.54 -7.68
CA ARG A 349 -13.01 3.78 -8.45
C ARG A 349 -11.93 3.87 -9.53
N ASN A 350 -11.10 2.83 -9.63
CA ASN A 350 -10.09 2.74 -10.66
C ASN A 350 -10.75 2.34 -12.00
N PRO A 351 -10.68 3.16 -13.06
CA PRO A 351 -11.44 2.94 -14.30
C PRO A 351 -11.14 1.61 -14.99
N ILE A 352 -9.87 1.18 -15.02
CA ILE A 352 -9.50 -0.07 -15.68
C ILE A 352 -10.00 -1.28 -14.87
N LEU A 353 -9.96 -1.23 -13.53
CA LEU A 353 -10.48 -2.32 -12.70
C LEU A 353 -12.00 -2.42 -12.79
N ASP A 354 -12.70 -1.30 -12.76
CA ASP A 354 -14.16 -1.24 -12.93
C ASP A 354 -14.61 -1.77 -14.30
N GLN A 355 -13.89 -1.41 -15.37
CA GLN A 355 -14.17 -1.94 -16.71
C GLN A 355 -13.92 -3.45 -16.78
N LEU A 356 -12.78 -3.94 -16.26
CA LEU A 356 -12.45 -5.36 -16.28
C LEU A 356 -13.45 -6.20 -15.46
N LEU A 357 -13.95 -5.66 -14.34
CA LEU A 357 -15.02 -6.31 -13.55
C LEU A 357 -16.34 -6.38 -14.32
N ARG A 358 -16.75 -5.29 -14.98
CA ARG A 358 -17.98 -5.26 -15.78
C ARG A 358 -17.92 -6.22 -16.97
N ASP A 359 -16.77 -6.31 -17.60
CA ASP A 359 -16.55 -7.21 -18.75
C ASP A 359 -16.25 -8.66 -18.30
N ARG A 360 -16.21 -8.93 -17.00
CA ARG A 360 -15.91 -10.23 -16.37
C ARG A 360 -14.53 -10.81 -16.75
N GLU A 361 -13.60 -9.93 -17.06
CA GLU A 361 -12.19 -10.29 -17.28
C GLU A 361 -11.46 -10.51 -15.96
N ILE A 362 -11.91 -9.90 -14.86
CA ILE A 362 -11.49 -10.20 -13.50
C ILE A 362 -12.70 -10.44 -12.60
N GLU A 363 -12.50 -11.25 -11.58
CA GLU A 363 -13.51 -11.55 -10.55
C GLU A 363 -12.96 -11.19 -9.17
N PRO A 364 -13.83 -10.78 -8.21
CA PRO A 364 -13.43 -10.66 -6.81
C PRO A 364 -13.00 -12.01 -6.26
N ASP A 365 -12.00 -11.99 -5.37
CA ASP A 365 -11.67 -13.18 -4.57
C ASP A 365 -12.82 -13.57 -3.61
N GLU A 366 -12.72 -14.74 -2.98
CA GLU A 366 -13.76 -15.26 -2.06
C GLU A 366 -14.04 -14.36 -0.83
N LEU A 367 -13.14 -13.42 -0.53
CA LEU A 367 -13.28 -12.43 0.54
C LEU A 367 -13.83 -11.10 0.01
N GLY A 368 -13.84 -10.89 -1.31
CA GLY A 368 -14.29 -9.66 -1.97
C GLY A 368 -13.31 -8.50 -1.83
N ILE A 369 -12.08 -8.75 -1.35
CA ILE A 369 -11.11 -7.69 -1.03
C ILE A 369 -10.02 -7.49 -2.08
N GLY A 370 -9.93 -8.37 -3.05
CA GLY A 370 -8.96 -8.31 -4.15
C GLY A 370 -9.43 -9.08 -5.37
N VAL A 371 -8.57 -9.19 -6.36
CA VAL A 371 -8.79 -9.98 -7.57
C VAL A 371 -8.55 -11.46 -7.27
N ALA A 372 -9.42 -12.33 -7.75
CA ALA A 372 -9.24 -13.77 -7.68
C ALA A 372 -8.03 -14.19 -8.54
N VAL A 373 -6.98 -14.67 -7.87
CA VAL A 373 -5.74 -15.12 -8.51
C VAL A 373 -5.36 -16.52 -8.05
N ASP A 374 -4.54 -17.20 -8.86
CA ASP A 374 -3.90 -18.45 -8.49
C ASP A 374 -2.65 -18.24 -7.61
N SER A 375 -1.96 -19.33 -7.26
CA SER A 375 -0.75 -19.33 -6.42
C SER A 375 0.44 -18.58 -7.03
N VAL A 376 0.41 -18.29 -8.33
CA VAL A 376 1.45 -17.52 -9.03
C VAL A 376 0.98 -16.13 -9.42
N SER A 377 -0.15 -15.66 -8.84
CA SER A 377 -0.73 -14.31 -9.05
C SER A 377 -1.34 -14.08 -10.44
N ARG A 378 -1.70 -15.14 -11.16
CA ARG A 378 -2.41 -15.05 -12.42
C ARG A 378 -3.91 -14.89 -12.14
N ALA A 379 -4.57 -13.96 -12.83
CA ALA A 379 -6.01 -13.77 -12.70
C ALA A 379 -6.77 -15.02 -13.17
N LYS A 380 -7.76 -15.42 -12.40
CA LYS A 380 -8.54 -16.64 -12.66
C LYS A 380 -9.19 -16.58 -14.06
N GLY A 381 -9.07 -17.66 -14.81
CA GLY A 381 -9.62 -17.75 -16.18
C GLY A 381 -8.70 -17.21 -17.28
N HIS A 382 -7.54 -16.65 -16.94
CA HIS A 382 -6.59 -16.10 -17.91
C HIS A 382 -5.23 -16.82 -17.87
N LEU A 383 -4.52 -16.80 -18.99
CA LEU A 383 -3.15 -17.26 -19.10
C LEU A 383 -2.16 -16.07 -19.04
N ASN A 384 -2.58 -14.89 -19.45
CA ASN A 384 -1.71 -13.73 -19.68
C ASN A 384 -2.21 -12.43 -18.99
N LEU A 385 -3.04 -12.56 -17.95
CA LEU A 385 -3.46 -11.48 -17.06
C LEU A 385 -2.97 -11.78 -15.64
N TRP A 386 -2.33 -10.81 -15.03
CA TRP A 386 -1.69 -10.92 -13.72
C TRP A 386 -2.16 -9.80 -12.81
N ALA A 387 -2.21 -10.05 -11.50
CA ALA A 387 -2.39 -9.01 -10.51
C ALA A 387 -1.26 -9.06 -9.47
N ALA A 388 -0.83 -7.90 -8.97
CA ALA A 388 0.27 -7.80 -8.02
C ALA A 388 -0.07 -6.86 -6.84
N GLY A 389 0.57 -7.09 -5.71
CA GLY A 389 0.48 -6.27 -4.52
C GLY A 389 -0.93 -6.23 -3.93
N ALA A 390 -1.41 -5.05 -3.59
CA ALA A 390 -2.68 -4.83 -2.88
C ALA A 390 -3.90 -5.51 -3.53
N LEU A 391 -3.88 -5.70 -4.84
CA LEU A 391 -4.97 -6.37 -5.55
C LEU A 391 -5.08 -7.88 -5.23
N THR A 392 -4.05 -8.48 -4.64
CA THR A 392 -3.99 -9.93 -4.36
C THR A 392 -4.06 -10.26 -2.86
N LYS A 393 -4.43 -9.27 -2.02
CA LYS A 393 -4.44 -9.40 -0.56
C LYS A 393 -5.39 -10.47 0.00
N GLY A 394 -6.38 -10.90 -0.76
CA GLY A 394 -7.28 -12.00 -0.37
C GLY A 394 -6.61 -13.37 -0.49
N THR A 395 -5.74 -13.55 -1.49
CA THR A 395 -4.94 -14.77 -1.68
C THR A 395 -3.66 -14.73 -0.85
N PHE A 396 -3.01 -13.56 -0.76
CA PHE A 396 -1.72 -13.38 -0.10
C PHE A 396 -1.82 -12.33 1.01
N LEU A 397 -1.93 -12.76 2.26
CA LEU A 397 -1.92 -11.86 3.41
C LEU A 397 -0.56 -11.15 3.50
N GLU A 398 -0.53 -9.87 3.92
CA GLU A 398 0.69 -9.04 4.06
C GLU A 398 1.44 -8.75 2.75
N ILE A 399 0.84 -8.99 1.60
CA ILE A 399 1.47 -8.84 0.27
C ILE A 399 1.89 -7.39 -0.06
N THR A 400 1.45 -6.41 0.70
CA THR A 400 1.84 -5.00 0.53
C THR A 400 3.20 -4.68 1.15
N ALA A 401 3.76 -5.57 1.97
CA ALA A 401 5.08 -5.40 2.52
C ALA A 401 6.17 -5.75 1.48
N VAL A 402 7.27 -5.00 1.49
CA VAL A 402 8.34 -5.11 0.47
C VAL A 402 8.91 -6.52 0.35
N PRO A 403 9.23 -7.24 1.45
CA PRO A 403 9.78 -8.59 1.35
C PRO A 403 8.86 -9.58 0.62
N GLU A 404 7.57 -9.50 0.88
CA GLU A 404 6.55 -10.35 0.26
C GLU A 404 6.31 -9.93 -1.20
N LEU A 405 6.22 -8.61 -1.44
CA LEU A 405 6.00 -8.06 -2.77
C LEU A 405 7.16 -8.34 -3.73
N ARG A 406 8.42 -8.23 -3.28
CA ARG A 406 9.59 -8.52 -4.13
C ARG A 406 9.61 -9.97 -4.63
N ILE A 407 9.18 -10.92 -3.77
CA ILE A 407 9.07 -12.34 -4.13
C ILE A 407 7.93 -12.53 -5.15
N GLN A 408 6.77 -11.94 -4.88
CA GLN A 408 5.63 -12.02 -5.80
C GLN A 408 5.99 -11.50 -7.20
N VAL A 409 6.58 -10.30 -7.30
CA VAL A 409 6.91 -9.73 -8.61
C VAL A 409 8.00 -10.51 -9.34
N ALA A 410 8.95 -11.11 -8.62
CA ALA A 410 9.95 -11.98 -9.22
C ALA A 410 9.31 -13.26 -9.79
N ASN A 411 8.38 -13.87 -9.06
CA ASN A 411 7.64 -15.06 -9.51
C ASN A 411 6.78 -14.75 -10.75
N ILE A 412 6.06 -13.64 -10.77
CA ILE A 412 5.29 -13.19 -11.94
C ILE A 412 6.24 -12.99 -13.15
N ALA A 413 7.35 -12.28 -12.96
CA ALA A 413 8.31 -12.04 -14.04
C ALA A 413 8.90 -13.34 -14.59
N THR A 414 9.23 -14.31 -13.73
CA THR A 414 9.71 -15.63 -14.13
C THR A 414 8.66 -16.41 -14.93
N SER A 415 7.40 -16.35 -14.50
CA SER A 415 6.30 -17.02 -15.22
C SER A 415 6.09 -16.41 -16.60
N ILE A 416 6.10 -15.08 -16.71
CA ILE A 416 6.00 -14.37 -18.01
C ILE A 416 7.19 -14.74 -18.91
N ALA A 417 8.41 -14.78 -18.38
CA ALA A 417 9.60 -15.16 -19.13
C ALA A 417 9.51 -16.57 -19.70
N SER A 418 9.02 -17.51 -18.90
CA SER A 418 8.83 -18.91 -19.31
C SER A 418 7.81 -19.02 -20.44
N GLU A 419 6.68 -18.31 -20.36
CA GLU A 419 5.63 -18.35 -21.39
C GLU A 419 6.10 -17.71 -22.71
N LEU A 420 6.82 -16.59 -22.64
CA LEU A 420 7.42 -15.96 -23.83
C LEU A 420 8.51 -16.84 -24.46
N GLY A 421 9.30 -17.56 -23.66
CA GLY A 421 10.28 -18.52 -24.13
C GLY A 421 9.64 -19.70 -24.89
N GLN A 422 8.57 -20.23 -24.37
CA GLN A 422 7.79 -21.29 -25.03
C GLN A 422 7.13 -20.82 -26.33
N SER A 423 6.61 -19.60 -26.38
CA SER A 423 5.99 -19.01 -27.56
C SER A 423 7.02 -18.79 -28.68
N ARG A 424 8.29 -18.45 -28.37
CA ARG A 424 9.37 -18.28 -29.35
C ARG A 424 9.84 -19.60 -29.99
N THR A 425 9.70 -20.70 -29.29
CA THR A 425 10.01 -22.04 -29.85
C THR A 425 8.94 -22.53 -30.82
N VAL A 426 7.71 -21.99 -30.73
CA VAL A 426 6.58 -22.37 -31.61
C VAL A 426 6.45 -21.41 -32.82
N ARG A 427 6.91 -20.16 -32.71
CA ARG A 427 6.86 -19.16 -33.80
C ARG A 427 8.27 -18.60 -34.07
N ARG A 428 8.88 -19.03 -35.17
CA ARG A 428 9.93 -18.23 -35.81
C ARG A 428 9.25 -17.13 -36.63
N ASP A 429 9.08 -15.95 -36.05
CA ASP A 429 8.68 -14.76 -36.78
C ASP A 429 9.07 -13.45 -36.09
N PRO A 430 9.18 -12.32 -36.84
CA PRO A 430 10.05 -11.20 -36.55
C PRO A 430 9.55 -10.30 -35.43
N ALA A 431 10.42 -9.37 -35.01
CA ALA A 431 10.22 -8.42 -33.93
C ALA A 431 8.85 -7.74 -33.89
N PRO A 432 8.29 -7.43 -32.70
CA PRO A 432 6.98 -6.82 -32.57
C PRO A 432 6.92 -5.47 -33.30
N SER A 433 6.04 -5.38 -34.25
CA SER A 433 5.74 -4.12 -34.94
C SER A 433 4.90 -3.23 -34.03
N PHE A 434 5.43 -2.06 -33.71
CA PHE A 434 4.68 -1.00 -33.04
C PHE A 434 3.64 -0.43 -34.03
N ARG A 435 2.38 -0.45 -33.64
CA ARG A 435 1.37 0.42 -34.24
C ARG A 435 0.90 1.40 -33.19
N VAL A 436 1.40 2.63 -33.27
CA VAL A 436 0.72 3.79 -32.71
C VAL A 436 -0.31 4.17 -33.76
N SER A 437 -1.60 4.17 -33.42
CA SER A 437 -2.60 4.73 -34.32
C SER A 437 -2.36 6.24 -34.37
N ASP A 438 -2.01 6.75 -35.55
CA ASP A 438 -1.88 8.19 -35.81
C ASP A 438 -3.20 8.88 -35.52
N SER A 439 -3.32 9.50 -34.36
CA SER A 439 -4.03 10.73 -34.15
C SER A 439 -2.94 11.78 -33.87
N SER A 440 -2.76 12.68 -34.85
CA SER A 440 -1.79 13.74 -34.82
C SER A 440 -1.83 14.53 -33.53
N ASP A 441 -0.93 14.19 -32.60
CA ASP A 441 -0.25 15.11 -31.70
C ASP A 441 0.84 14.32 -30.95
N GLN A 442 2.04 14.86 -30.99
CA GLN A 442 3.27 14.23 -30.52
C GLN A 442 3.19 13.95 -29.01
N ALA A 443 2.96 12.69 -28.64
CA ALA A 443 3.24 12.23 -27.28
C ALA A 443 4.75 12.28 -27.06
N ALA A 444 5.20 13.22 -26.24
CA ALA A 444 6.61 13.42 -25.91
C ALA A 444 7.18 12.15 -25.25
N ILE A 445 8.00 11.43 -25.97
CA ILE A 445 8.97 10.49 -25.41
C ILE A 445 10.00 11.38 -24.71
N LEU A 446 9.95 11.48 -23.41
CA LEU A 446 10.93 12.25 -22.65
C LEU A 446 12.27 11.51 -22.66
N PRO A 447 13.40 12.22 -22.98
CA PRO A 447 14.73 11.72 -22.75
C PRO A 447 14.99 11.58 -21.24
N PRO A 448 16.04 10.88 -20.82
CA PRO A 448 16.36 10.69 -19.42
C PRO A 448 16.47 12.05 -18.71
N LEU A 449 15.85 12.13 -17.55
CA LEU A 449 15.93 13.30 -16.67
C LEU A 449 17.36 13.46 -16.17
N ASN A 450 18.00 14.55 -16.51
CA ASN A 450 19.21 15.05 -15.85
C ASN A 450 18.90 15.56 -14.44
#